data_bad63ec447fa656c27a154d4a42be177
#
_entry.id   bad63ec447fa656c27a154d4a42be177
#
_cell.length_a   1.000
_cell.length_b   1.000
_cell.length_c   1.000
_cell.angle_alpha   90.00
_cell.angle_beta   90.00
_cell.angle_gamma   90.00
#
_symmetry.space_group_name_H-M   'P 1'
#
loop_
_entity.id
_entity.type
_entity.pdbx_description
1 polymer ?
#
loop_
_entity_poly.entity_id
_entity_poly.type
_entity_poly.pdbx_seq_one_letter_code
_entity_poly.pdbx_strand_id
1 'polypeptide(L)'
;TRLQARQQQALRHGMDVLRSDLATAYRDLILIAQNDHLRQSLQEEHGPSLQALTRDLRVLANVTPLYEQIRWIDERGLERLLLERQAGRVLAVATDQLQDKSSRYCFREAMALKPGQLYVSSLDLNIERQFIERPHNPTLRLAMPIADLKGQRRGILLLNYQAGSMLNRFSQATDDLACQGMLLTQDGHWLAGQNTLQESGHSFDTLVPLSRSHPIIWQQVQSSESGQRFTPSGLWTWQTLSPQQAVAVPHRLYPSRDPAG
;
A
#
# COMPACT_ATOMS: atom_id res chain seq x y z
N THR A 1 -31.06 10.23 11.17
CA THR A 1 -32.06 9.71 10.19
C THR A 1 -31.66 8.31 9.71
N ARG A 2 -32.60 7.59 9.05
CA ARG A 2 -32.29 6.27 8.42
C ARG A 2 -31.17 6.39 7.38
N LEU A 3 -31.15 7.47 6.60
CA LEU A 3 -30.11 7.71 5.60
C LEU A 3 -28.72 7.87 6.27
N GLN A 4 -28.63 8.63 7.36
CA GLN A 4 -27.38 8.79 8.09
C GLN A 4 -26.82 7.47 8.60
N ALA A 5 -27.68 6.65 9.22
CA ALA A 5 -27.27 5.33 9.72
C ALA A 5 -26.83 4.39 8.57
N ARG A 6 -27.51 4.42 7.43
CA ARG A 6 -27.18 3.63 6.24
C ARG A 6 -25.82 4.01 5.67
N GLN A 7 -25.56 5.32 5.48
CA GLN A 7 -24.26 5.78 5.00
C GLN A 7 -23.11 5.43 5.99
N GLN A 8 -23.35 5.58 7.29
CA GLN A 8 -22.35 5.16 8.28
C GLN A 8 -22.06 3.66 8.24
N GLN A 9 -23.08 2.84 7.99
CA GLN A 9 -22.92 1.39 7.85
C GLN A 9 -22.11 1.06 6.58
N ALA A 10 -22.47 1.63 5.43
CA ALA A 10 -21.76 1.45 4.18
C ALA A 10 -20.28 1.85 4.34
N LEU A 11 -20.02 3.01 4.96
CA LEU A 11 -18.66 3.48 5.23
C LEU A 11 -17.87 2.51 6.11
N ARG A 12 -18.48 1.98 7.19
CA ARG A 12 -17.83 0.96 8.03
C ARG A 12 -17.44 -0.28 7.22
N HIS A 13 -18.35 -0.80 6.39
CA HIS A 13 -18.05 -1.96 5.53
C HIS A 13 -16.90 -1.68 4.56
N GLY A 14 -16.88 -0.51 3.91
CA GLY A 14 -15.77 -0.10 3.06
C GLY A 14 -14.46 0.00 3.81
N MET A 15 -14.47 0.58 5.01
CA MET A 15 -13.29 0.66 5.89
C MET A 15 -12.78 -0.71 6.31
N ASP A 16 -13.67 -1.67 6.58
CA ASP A 16 -13.29 -3.03 6.96
C ASP A 16 -12.64 -3.79 5.80
N VAL A 17 -13.10 -3.57 4.56
CA VAL A 17 -12.44 -4.09 3.36
C VAL A 17 -11.00 -3.57 3.26
N LEU A 18 -10.81 -2.24 3.36
CA LEU A 18 -9.49 -1.63 3.26
C LEU A 18 -8.54 -2.10 4.37
N ARG A 19 -9.04 -2.14 5.62
CA ARG A 19 -8.26 -2.63 6.77
C ARG A 19 -7.85 -4.08 6.61
N SER A 20 -8.75 -4.94 6.15
CA SER A 20 -8.46 -6.36 5.94
C SER A 20 -7.34 -6.57 4.93
N ASP A 21 -7.36 -5.85 3.81
CA ASP A 21 -6.34 -5.97 2.77
C ASP A 21 -4.99 -5.43 3.24
N LEU A 22 -4.98 -4.25 3.88
CA LEU A 22 -3.76 -3.68 4.44
C LEU A 22 -3.16 -4.57 5.54
N ALA A 23 -4.00 -5.12 6.43
CA ALA A 23 -3.55 -6.02 7.50
C ALA A 23 -2.96 -7.32 6.93
N THR A 24 -3.51 -7.84 5.83
CA THR A 24 -2.97 -9.02 5.15
C THR A 24 -1.60 -8.74 4.55
N ALA A 25 -1.46 -7.67 3.78
CA ALA A 25 -0.18 -7.30 3.19
C ALA A 25 0.87 -6.94 4.26
N TYR A 26 0.47 -6.31 5.35
CA TYR A 26 1.36 -6.03 6.48
C TYR A 26 1.85 -7.31 7.16
N ARG A 27 0.97 -8.30 7.36
CA ARG A 27 1.33 -9.61 7.90
C ARG A 27 2.36 -10.31 7.01
N ASP A 28 2.18 -10.24 5.69
CA ASP A 28 3.12 -10.81 4.75
C ASP A 28 4.49 -10.11 4.80
N LEU A 29 4.52 -8.77 4.91
CA LEU A 29 5.76 -8.03 5.13
C LEU A 29 6.48 -8.46 6.41
N ILE A 30 5.73 -8.68 7.51
CA ILE A 30 6.28 -9.18 8.77
C ILE A 30 6.87 -10.59 8.59
N LEU A 31 6.14 -11.49 7.92
CA LEU A 31 6.63 -12.85 7.65
C LEU A 31 7.93 -12.81 6.84
N ILE A 32 8.01 -11.96 5.84
CA ILE A 32 9.25 -11.77 5.06
C ILE A 32 10.37 -11.22 5.96
N ALA A 33 10.09 -10.21 6.78
CA ALA A 33 11.10 -9.61 7.67
C ALA A 33 11.62 -10.58 8.73
N GLN A 34 10.84 -11.58 9.10
CA GLN A 34 11.23 -12.63 10.05
C GLN A 34 11.83 -13.87 9.38
N ASN A 35 11.88 -13.91 8.04
CA ASN A 35 12.48 -15.04 7.31
C ASN A 35 13.98 -15.15 7.63
N ASP A 36 14.41 -16.37 7.99
CA ASP A 36 15.80 -16.61 8.39
C ASP A 36 16.78 -16.38 7.24
N HIS A 37 16.41 -16.69 6.00
CA HIS A 37 17.25 -16.42 4.85
C HIS A 37 17.41 -14.92 4.58
N LEU A 38 16.38 -14.10 4.83
CA LEU A 38 16.53 -12.65 4.80
C LEU A 38 17.52 -12.19 5.86
N ARG A 39 17.35 -12.63 7.11
CA ARG A 39 18.25 -12.26 8.22
C ARG A 39 19.69 -12.62 7.95
N GLN A 40 19.93 -13.78 7.37
CA GLN A 40 21.28 -14.19 6.94
C GLN A 40 21.79 -13.31 5.80
N SER A 41 20.94 -13.03 4.79
CA SER A 41 21.32 -12.17 3.66
C SER A 41 21.61 -10.73 4.05
N LEU A 42 21.09 -10.23 5.20
CA LEU A 42 21.45 -8.91 5.73
C LEU A 42 22.91 -8.85 6.23
N GLN A 43 23.54 -9.99 6.46
CA GLN A 43 24.94 -10.09 6.92
C GLN A 43 25.90 -10.44 5.79
N GLU A 44 25.39 -10.95 4.67
CA GLU A 44 26.14 -11.40 3.50
C GLU A 44 25.84 -10.48 2.30
N GLU A 45 26.87 -9.93 1.66
CA GLU A 45 26.64 -9.12 0.45
C GLU A 45 26.13 -9.97 -0.73
N HIS A 46 26.64 -11.19 -0.87
CA HIS A 46 26.24 -12.16 -1.90
C HIS A 46 26.42 -13.57 -1.31
N GLY A 47 25.36 -14.38 -1.32
CA GLY A 47 25.49 -15.70 -0.74
C GLY A 47 24.29 -16.63 -1.07
N PRO A 48 24.41 -17.91 -0.65
CA PRO A 48 23.33 -18.90 -0.85
C PRO A 48 22.04 -18.52 -0.14
N SER A 49 22.10 -17.69 0.90
CA SER A 49 20.94 -17.20 1.64
C SER A 49 20.01 -16.36 0.77
N LEU A 50 20.55 -15.53 -0.13
CA LEU A 50 19.74 -14.75 -1.06
C LEU A 50 18.98 -15.63 -2.07
N GLN A 51 19.58 -16.73 -2.52
CA GLN A 51 18.92 -17.69 -3.40
C GLN A 51 17.81 -18.44 -2.67
N ALA A 52 18.03 -18.81 -1.41
CA ALA A 52 17.03 -19.44 -0.57
C ALA A 52 15.85 -18.46 -0.30
N LEU A 53 16.13 -17.22 0.07
CA LEU A 53 15.15 -16.16 0.20
C LEU A 53 14.32 -16.01 -1.08
N THR A 54 14.98 -15.96 -2.24
CA THR A 54 14.31 -15.85 -3.55
C THR A 54 13.30 -16.98 -3.77
N ARG A 55 13.64 -18.23 -3.37
CA ARG A 55 12.72 -19.37 -3.47
C ARG A 55 11.52 -19.21 -2.53
N ASP A 56 11.75 -18.82 -1.28
CA ASP A 56 10.69 -18.62 -0.29
C ASP A 56 9.71 -17.54 -0.73
N LEU A 57 10.22 -16.40 -1.17
CA LEU A 57 9.38 -15.29 -1.63
C LEU A 57 8.63 -15.61 -2.93
N ARG A 58 9.20 -16.47 -3.78
CA ARG A 58 8.48 -16.98 -4.97
C ARG A 58 7.28 -17.84 -4.58
N VAL A 59 7.40 -18.65 -3.53
CA VAL A 59 6.26 -19.43 -2.99
C VAL A 59 5.18 -18.47 -2.50
N LEU A 60 5.55 -17.49 -1.68
CA LEU A 60 4.61 -16.48 -1.19
C LEU A 60 3.90 -15.74 -2.34
N ALA A 61 4.66 -15.26 -3.33
CA ALA A 61 4.10 -14.55 -4.48
C ALA A 61 3.17 -15.44 -5.34
N ASN A 62 3.42 -16.76 -5.43
CA ASN A 62 2.54 -17.67 -6.15
C ASN A 62 1.24 -17.93 -5.39
N VAL A 63 1.29 -18.00 -4.05
CA VAL A 63 0.11 -18.21 -3.19
C VAL A 63 -0.72 -16.92 -3.09
N THR A 64 -0.08 -15.76 -3.17
CA THR A 64 -0.75 -14.46 -3.08
C THR A 64 -0.65 -13.72 -4.43
N PRO A 65 -1.58 -13.97 -5.38
CA PRO A 65 -1.51 -13.41 -6.73
C PRO A 65 -1.70 -11.89 -6.79
N LEU A 66 -2.04 -11.26 -5.67
CA LEU A 66 -2.21 -9.81 -5.57
C LEU A 66 -0.89 -9.03 -5.58
N TYR A 67 0.26 -9.70 -5.38
CA TYR A 67 1.57 -9.05 -5.46
C TYR A 67 2.13 -9.19 -6.88
N GLU A 68 2.25 -8.04 -7.56
CA GLU A 68 2.91 -7.97 -8.86
C GLU A 68 4.42 -7.99 -8.71
N GLN A 69 4.93 -7.36 -7.64
CA GLN A 69 6.35 -7.32 -7.34
C GLN A 69 6.60 -7.43 -5.84
N ILE A 70 7.64 -8.16 -5.49
CA ILE A 70 8.21 -8.21 -4.14
C ILE A 70 9.67 -7.77 -4.24
N ARG A 71 10.06 -6.74 -3.47
CA ARG A 71 11.41 -6.17 -3.52
C ARG A 71 12.03 -6.11 -2.13
N TRP A 72 13.33 -6.34 -2.11
CA TRP A 72 14.21 -5.88 -1.04
C TRP A 72 15.14 -4.82 -1.63
N ILE A 73 15.11 -3.62 -1.06
CA ILE A 73 15.96 -2.48 -1.39
C ILE A 73 16.81 -2.19 -0.17
N ASP A 74 18.15 -2.15 -0.30
CA ASP A 74 19.05 -1.93 0.82
C ASP A 74 19.01 -0.47 1.33
N GLU A 75 19.78 -0.18 2.37
CA GLU A 75 19.84 1.14 3.00
C GLU A 75 20.41 2.25 2.09
N ARG A 76 21.09 1.88 1.01
CA ARG A 76 21.62 2.79 -0.02
C ARG A 76 20.61 3.06 -1.13
N GLY A 77 19.50 2.31 -1.16
CA GLY A 77 18.50 2.40 -2.21
C GLY A 77 18.74 1.45 -3.38
N LEU A 78 19.69 0.53 -3.28
CA LEU A 78 19.97 -0.46 -4.31
C LEU A 78 19.06 -1.68 -4.16
N GLU A 79 18.42 -2.11 -5.25
CA GLU A 79 17.66 -3.36 -5.26
C GLU A 79 18.63 -4.53 -5.02
N ARG A 80 18.31 -5.36 -4.02
CA ARG A 80 19.05 -6.60 -3.70
C ARG A 80 18.31 -7.83 -4.21
N LEU A 81 16.98 -7.73 -4.29
CA LEU A 81 16.09 -8.75 -4.81
C LEU A 81 14.86 -8.09 -5.42
N LEU A 82 14.47 -8.57 -6.59
CA LEU A 82 13.19 -8.25 -7.23
C LEU A 82 12.57 -9.53 -7.78
N LEU A 83 11.39 -9.85 -7.29
CA LEU A 83 10.47 -10.80 -7.90
C LEU A 83 9.39 -10.03 -8.65
N GLU A 84 9.10 -10.44 -9.85
CA GLU A 84 8.13 -9.81 -10.72
C GLU A 84 7.19 -10.84 -11.32
N ARG A 85 5.90 -10.51 -11.40
CA ARG A 85 4.90 -11.34 -12.04
C ARG A 85 4.79 -10.95 -13.51
N GLN A 86 5.18 -11.87 -14.39
CA GLN A 86 5.09 -11.72 -15.83
C GLN A 86 4.27 -12.86 -16.42
N ALA A 87 3.20 -12.53 -17.16
CA ALA A 87 2.31 -13.52 -17.76
C ALA A 87 1.84 -14.63 -16.79
N GLY A 88 1.50 -14.25 -15.55
CA GLY A 88 1.04 -15.14 -14.49
C GLY A 88 2.14 -15.93 -13.77
N ARG A 89 3.41 -15.82 -14.20
CA ARG A 89 4.56 -16.50 -13.56
C ARG A 89 5.37 -15.50 -12.74
N VAL A 90 5.86 -15.95 -11.58
CA VAL A 90 6.75 -15.16 -10.73
C VAL A 90 8.20 -15.47 -11.08
N LEU A 91 8.90 -14.48 -11.59
CA LEU A 91 10.30 -14.58 -12.01
C LEU A 91 11.19 -13.69 -11.11
N ALA A 92 12.40 -14.15 -10.83
CA ALA A 92 13.42 -13.34 -10.23
C ALA A 92 14.12 -12.53 -11.33
N VAL A 93 14.26 -11.23 -11.11
CA VAL A 93 15.02 -10.36 -12.00
C VAL A 93 16.52 -10.63 -11.82
N ALA A 94 17.25 -10.70 -12.92
CA ALA A 94 18.70 -10.94 -12.89
C ALA A 94 19.45 -9.79 -12.20
N THR A 95 20.53 -10.11 -11.51
CA THR A 95 21.27 -9.14 -10.66
C THR A 95 21.76 -7.93 -11.44
N ASP A 96 22.15 -8.11 -12.69
CA ASP A 96 22.61 -7.05 -13.60
C ASP A 96 21.49 -6.11 -14.09
N GLN A 97 20.23 -6.48 -13.85
CA GLN A 97 19.04 -5.68 -14.19
C GLN A 97 18.43 -4.97 -12.97
N LEU A 98 18.96 -5.24 -11.77
CA LEU A 98 18.53 -4.55 -10.54
C LEU A 98 18.93 -3.08 -10.60
N GLN A 99 18.09 -2.21 -10.03
CA GLN A 99 18.17 -0.77 -10.21
C GLN A 99 18.45 -0.05 -8.89
N ASP A 100 19.00 1.16 -9.01
CA ASP A 100 19.05 2.14 -7.93
C ASP A 100 17.68 2.83 -7.81
N LYS A 101 17.05 2.72 -6.65
CA LYS A 101 15.77 3.33 -6.27
C LYS A 101 15.90 4.42 -5.23
N SER A 102 17.13 4.86 -4.90
CA SER A 102 17.42 5.86 -3.85
C SER A 102 16.67 7.19 -4.07
N SER A 103 16.48 7.58 -5.33
CA SER A 103 15.76 8.81 -5.70
C SER A 103 14.22 8.66 -5.67
N ARG A 104 13.69 7.43 -5.55
CA ARG A 104 12.24 7.22 -5.56
C ARG A 104 11.60 7.69 -4.25
N TYR A 105 10.47 8.41 -4.37
CA TYR A 105 9.77 8.96 -3.21
C TYR A 105 9.35 7.87 -2.21
N CYS A 106 8.83 6.74 -2.70
CA CYS A 106 8.39 5.63 -1.85
C CYS A 106 9.54 5.02 -1.03
N PHE A 107 10.77 4.98 -1.56
CA PHE A 107 11.95 4.55 -0.81
C PHE A 107 12.27 5.54 0.31
N ARG A 108 12.34 6.84 0.00
CA ARG A 108 12.68 7.88 0.99
C ARG A 108 11.64 7.98 2.10
N GLU A 109 10.36 7.96 1.75
CA GLU A 109 9.27 8.04 2.71
C GLU A 109 9.19 6.78 3.60
N ALA A 110 9.35 5.59 3.01
CA ALA A 110 9.40 4.35 3.78
C ALA A 110 10.61 4.32 4.72
N MET A 111 11.80 4.72 4.25
CA MET A 111 13.02 4.78 5.08
C MET A 111 12.93 5.79 6.22
N ALA A 112 12.06 6.79 6.15
CA ALA A 112 11.83 7.75 7.23
C ALA A 112 11.05 7.14 8.42
N LEU A 113 10.32 6.04 8.20
CA LEU A 113 9.59 5.33 9.23
C LEU A 113 10.52 4.52 10.14
N LYS A 114 10.01 4.15 11.33
CA LYS A 114 10.71 3.20 12.21
C LYS A 114 10.61 1.78 11.64
N PRO A 115 11.62 0.90 11.86
CA PRO A 115 11.52 -0.51 11.50
C PRO A 115 10.22 -1.14 12.01
N GLY A 116 9.53 -1.88 11.15
CA GLY A 116 8.25 -2.50 11.46
C GLY A 116 7.00 -1.62 11.26
N GLN A 117 7.14 -0.32 10.98
CA GLN A 117 5.99 0.52 10.60
C GLN A 117 5.64 0.34 9.13
N LEU A 118 4.33 0.36 8.83
CA LEU A 118 3.83 0.24 7.47
C LEU A 118 3.83 1.59 6.76
N TYR A 119 4.46 1.64 5.60
CA TYR A 119 4.28 2.68 4.60
C TYR A 119 3.24 2.24 3.58
N VAL A 120 2.34 3.13 3.22
CA VAL A 120 1.38 2.95 2.12
C VAL A 120 1.50 4.15 1.19
N SER A 121 1.82 3.92 -0.07
CA SER A 121 1.88 5.00 -1.07
C SER A 121 0.49 5.53 -1.42
N SER A 122 0.45 6.69 -2.08
CA SER A 122 -0.69 7.02 -2.94
C SER A 122 -0.87 5.92 -3.98
N LEU A 123 -2.10 5.78 -4.47
CA LEU A 123 -2.38 4.87 -5.57
C LEU A 123 -1.74 5.45 -6.85
N ASP A 124 -0.82 4.70 -7.42
CA ASP A 124 -0.17 5.05 -8.67
C ASP A 124 -0.54 4.04 -9.75
N LEU A 125 -0.48 4.50 -11.00
CA LEU A 125 -0.35 3.58 -12.13
C LEU A 125 1.06 2.99 -12.10
N ASN A 126 1.18 1.68 -12.33
CA ASN A 126 2.50 1.07 -12.35
C ASN A 126 3.33 1.67 -13.49
N ILE A 127 4.40 2.38 -13.13
CA ILE A 127 5.36 2.96 -14.07
C ILE A 127 6.65 2.15 -13.99
N GLU A 128 6.85 1.28 -14.97
CA GLU A 128 8.10 0.56 -15.13
C GLU A 128 8.88 1.13 -16.32
N ARG A 129 10.18 1.34 -16.16
CA ARG A 129 11.10 1.85 -17.19
C ARG A 129 10.59 3.12 -17.89
N GLN A 130 9.91 4.03 -17.14
CA GLN A 130 9.33 5.28 -17.62
C GLN A 130 8.07 5.12 -18.52
N PHE A 131 7.51 3.91 -18.64
CA PHE A 131 6.25 3.68 -19.35
C PHE A 131 5.15 3.26 -18.39
N ILE A 132 3.94 3.81 -18.59
CA ILE A 132 2.74 3.38 -17.88
C ILE A 132 2.31 2.03 -18.47
N GLU A 133 2.21 1.00 -17.61
CA GLU A 133 1.69 -0.30 -18.05
C GLU A 133 0.25 -0.19 -18.54
N ARG A 134 -0.05 -0.86 -19.65
CA ARG A 134 -1.41 -1.02 -20.17
C ARG A 134 -1.78 -2.51 -20.20
N PRO A 135 -3.00 -2.90 -19.75
CA PRO A 135 -4.08 -2.06 -19.20
C PRO A 135 -3.67 -1.44 -17.85
N HIS A 136 -4.26 -0.28 -17.54
CA HIS A 136 -3.96 0.46 -16.32
C HIS A 136 -4.31 -0.36 -15.08
N ASN A 137 -3.28 -0.89 -14.42
CA ASN A 137 -3.43 -1.59 -13.13
C ASN A 137 -3.11 -0.60 -12.00
N PRO A 138 -4.12 -0.19 -11.21
CA PRO A 138 -3.86 0.63 -10.05
C PRO A 138 -2.99 -0.15 -9.06
N THR A 139 -1.83 0.40 -8.74
CA THR A 139 -0.84 -0.24 -7.86
C THR A 139 -0.70 0.55 -6.57
N LEU A 140 -0.79 -0.15 -5.46
CA LEU A 140 -0.49 0.38 -4.14
C LEU A 140 0.87 -0.18 -3.70
N ARG A 141 1.80 0.71 -3.30
CA ARG A 141 3.08 0.28 -2.76
C ARG A 141 3.00 0.22 -1.26
N LEU A 142 3.22 -0.96 -0.74
CA LEU A 142 3.26 -1.23 0.69
C LEU A 142 4.71 -1.52 1.06
N ALA A 143 5.28 -0.76 1.98
CA ALA A 143 6.67 -0.96 2.36
C ALA A 143 6.86 -0.94 3.87
N MET A 144 7.91 -1.60 4.32
CA MET A 144 8.29 -1.66 5.73
C MET A 144 9.82 -1.59 5.85
N PRO A 145 10.36 -0.64 6.64
CA PRO A 145 11.77 -0.64 6.96
C PRO A 145 12.15 -1.90 7.75
N ILE A 146 13.30 -2.48 7.39
CA ILE A 146 13.87 -3.65 8.08
C ILE A 146 15.15 -3.28 8.79
N ALA A 147 15.46 -4.03 9.85
CA ALA A 147 16.67 -3.89 10.62
C ALA A 147 17.29 -5.27 10.89
N ASP A 148 18.61 -5.27 11.08
CA ASP A 148 19.34 -6.45 11.56
C ASP A 148 19.11 -6.69 13.08
N LEU A 149 19.71 -7.76 13.60
CA LEU A 149 19.63 -8.11 15.03
C LEU A 149 20.26 -7.05 15.95
N LYS A 150 21.10 -6.16 15.41
CA LYS A 150 21.69 -5.04 16.14
C LYS A 150 20.82 -3.78 16.10
N GLY A 151 19.65 -3.85 15.44
CA GLY A 151 18.73 -2.74 15.25
C GLY A 151 19.20 -1.72 14.21
N GLN A 152 20.21 -2.03 13.41
CA GLN A 152 20.67 -1.18 12.31
C GLN A 152 19.73 -1.36 11.12
N ARG A 153 19.32 -0.24 10.51
CA ARG A 153 18.49 -0.26 9.30
C ARG A 153 19.25 -0.91 8.13
N ARG A 154 18.58 -1.82 7.46
CA ARG A 154 19.11 -2.58 6.31
C ARG A 154 18.28 -2.41 5.05
N GLY A 155 17.51 -1.31 4.98
CA GLY A 155 16.68 -0.98 3.84
C GLY A 155 15.20 -1.20 4.09
N ILE A 156 14.47 -1.50 3.03
CA ILE A 156 13.03 -1.73 3.06
C ILE A 156 12.64 -3.02 2.32
N LEU A 157 11.59 -3.65 2.79
CA LEU A 157 10.78 -4.57 2.00
C LEU A 157 9.67 -3.77 1.33
N LEU A 158 9.38 -4.05 0.06
CA LEU A 158 8.36 -3.36 -0.70
C LEU A 158 7.54 -4.36 -1.52
N LEU A 159 6.22 -4.27 -1.40
CA LEU A 159 5.24 -5.01 -2.18
C LEU A 159 4.54 -4.04 -3.13
N ASN A 160 4.51 -4.35 -4.41
CA ASN A 160 3.58 -3.73 -5.35
C ASN A 160 2.29 -4.56 -5.33
N TYR A 161 1.27 -4.00 -4.69
CA TYR A 161 -0.04 -4.62 -4.50
C TYR A 161 -0.99 -4.18 -5.61
N GLN A 162 -1.62 -5.15 -6.27
CA GLN A 162 -2.65 -4.90 -7.29
C GLN A 162 -3.94 -4.42 -6.62
N ALA A 163 -4.15 -3.11 -6.60
CA ALA A 163 -5.24 -2.50 -5.83
C ALA A 163 -6.63 -2.65 -6.48
N GLY A 164 -6.72 -3.03 -7.76
CA GLY A 164 -8.00 -3.11 -8.47
C GLY A 164 -9.04 -3.97 -7.77
N SER A 165 -8.65 -5.14 -7.25
CA SER A 165 -9.56 -6.02 -6.51
C SER A 165 -10.04 -5.40 -5.19
N MET A 166 -9.16 -4.73 -4.46
CA MET A 166 -9.50 -4.00 -3.22
C MET A 166 -10.48 -2.86 -3.51
N LEU A 167 -10.21 -2.06 -4.55
CA LEU A 167 -11.09 -0.95 -4.94
C LEU A 167 -12.46 -1.44 -5.38
N ASN A 168 -12.54 -2.53 -6.15
CA ASN A 168 -13.80 -3.14 -6.55
C ASN A 168 -14.60 -3.63 -5.34
N ARG A 169 -13.97 -4.31 -4.37
CA ARG A 169 -14.64 -4.74 -3.14
C ARG A 169 -15.09 -3.55 -2.28
N PHE A 170 -14.27 -2.49 -2.21
CA PHE A 170 -14.66 -1.25 -1.54
C PHE A 170 -15.90 -0.65 -2.17
N SER A 171 -15.95 -0.49 -3.49
CA SER A 171 -17.12 0.01 -4.20
C SER A 171 -18.34 -0.88 -3.96
N GLN A 172 -18.21 -2.20 -4.06
CA GLN A 172 -19.31 -3.12 -3.77
C GLN A 172 -19.82 -3.03 -2.33
N ALA A 173 -18.95 -2.75 -1.37
CA ALA A 173 -19.32 -2.61 0.04
C ALA A 173 -19.99 -1.26 0.36
N THR A 174 -19.72 -0.23 -0.44
CA THR A 174 -20.16 1.15 -0.17
C THR A 174 -21.23 1.65 -1.11
N ASP A 175 -21.34 1.10 -2.33
CA ASP A 175 -22.29 1.56 -3.33
C ASP A 175 -23.63 0.84 -3.19
N ASP A 176 -24.69 1.62 -3.17
CA ASP A 176 -26.07 1.15 -3.29
C ASP A 176 -26.93 2.24 -3.99
N LEU A 177 -28.23 1.99 -4.11
CA LEU A 177 -29.15 2.93 -4.76
C LEU A 177 -29.18 4.34 -4.11
N ALA A 178 -28.75 4.48 -2.88
CA ALA A 178 -28.79 5.72 -2.10
C ALA A 178 -27.41 6.24 -1.67
N CYS A 179 -26.34 5.47 -1.87
CA CYS A 179 -25.00 5.79 -1.41
C CYS A 179 -24.00 5.49 -2.51
N GLN A 180 -23.02 6.36 -2.66
CA GLN A 180 -21.85 6.15 -3.51
C GLN A 180 -20.59 6.26 -2.65
N GLY A 181 -19.80 5.20 -2.61
CA GLY A 181 -18.53 5.19 -1.90
C GLY A 181 -17.45 5.93 -2.67
N MET A 182 -16.66 6.70 -1.98
CA MET A 182 -15.56 7.47 -2.54
C MET A 182 -14.30 7.23 -1.73
N LEU A 183 -13.18 6.92 -2.40
CA LEU A 183 -11.88 6.79 -1.77
C LEU A 183 -10.95 7.87 -2.35
N LEU A 184 -10.29 8.60 -1.46
CA LEU A 184 -9.44 9.73 -1.80
C LEU A 184 -8.06 9.59 -1.17
N THR A 185 -7.06 10.20 -1.82
CA THR A 185 -5.76 10.46 -1.20
C THR A 185 -5.85 11.57 -0.16
N GLN A 186 -4.79 11.74 0.63
CA GLN A 186 -4.68 12.84 1.58
C GLN A 186 -4.77 14.23 0.92
N ASP A 187 -4.44 14.35 -0.36
CA ASP A 187 -4.50 15.59 -1.14
C ASP A 187 -5.84 15.77 -1.88
N GLY A 188 -6.80 14.86 -1.67
CA GLY A 188 -8.14 14.93 -2.25
C GLY A 188 -8.25 14.41 -3.69
N HIS A 189 -7.26 13.66 -4.18
CA HIS A 189 -7.34 12.99 -5.47
C HIS A 189 -8.13 11.67 -5.34
N TRP A 190 -8.87 11.34 -6.40
CA TRP A 190 -9.73 10.16 -6.46
C TRP A 190 -8.93 8.87 -6.58
N LEU A 191 -9.28 7.87 -5.78
CA LEU A 191 -8.78 6.50 -5.89
C LEU A 191 -9.89 5.53 -6.31
N ALA A 192 -11.13 5.77 -5.88
CA ALA A 192 -12.32 5.02 -6.29
C ALA A 192 -13.58 5.90 -6.11
N GLY A 193 -14.69 5.51 -6.76
CA GLY A 193 -16.02 6.06 -6.47
C GLY A 193 -16.57 7.08 -7.47
N GLN A 194 -15.94 7.28 -8.61
CA GLN A 194 -16.61 7.85 -9.77
C GLN A 194 -16.78 6.78 -10.83
N ASN A 195 -18.00 6.52 -11.26
CA ASN A 195 -18.38 5.52 -12.27
C ASN A 195 -17.61 5.64 -13.61
N THR A 196 -16.88 6.73 -13.79
CA THR A 196 -16.10 7.05 -14.99
C THR A 196 -14.69 6.47 -15.04
N LEU A 197 -14.17 5.94 -13.92
CA LEU A 197 -12.78 5.45 -13.89
C LEU A 197 -12.60 4.12 -14.64
N GLN A 198 -13.61 3.28 -14.69
CA GLN A 198 -13.57 1.99 -15.39
C GLN A 198 -13.96 2.08 -16.87
N GLU A 199 -14.85 3.02 -17.24
CA GLU A 199 -15.41 3.10 -18.60
C GLU A 199 -14.63 4.01 -19.55
N SER A 200 -13.89 5.00 -19.05
CA SER A 200 -13.31 6.05 -19.91
C SER A 200 -11.82 5.95 -20.18
N GLY A 201 -11.10 5.01 -19.55
CA GLY A 201 -9.64 4.88 -19.78
C GLY A 201 -8.83 6.14 -19.43
N HIS A 202 -9.44 7.09 -18.70
CA HIS A 202 -8.80 8.32 -18.29
C HIS A 202 -7.86 8.08 -17.10
N SER A 203 -6.72 8.72 -17.13
CA SER A 203 -5.77 8.75 -16.01
C SER A 203 -6.43 9.40 -14.78
N PHE A 204 -6.14 8.89 -13.58
CA PHE A 204 -6.56 9.49 -12.31
C PHE A 204 -6.21 10.99 -12.21
N ASP A 205 -5.17 11.42 -12.92
CA ASP A 205 -4.69 12.81 -12.96
C ASP A 205 -5.64 13.77 -13.70
N THR A 206 -6.59 13.26 -14.50
CA THR A 206 -7.52 14.10 -15.27
C THR A 206 -8.80 14.46 -14.50
N LEU A 207 -9.06 13.79 -13.37
CA LEU A 207 -10.25 14.07 -12.57
C LEU A 207 -10.03 15.29 -11.69
N VAL A 208 -11.04 16.15 -11.63
CA VAL A 208 -11.01 17.33 -10.75
C VAL A 208 -10.98 16.87 -9.30
N PRO A 209 -9.94 17.20 -8.50
CA PRO A 209 -9.87 16.80 -7.10
C PRO A 209 -11.09 17.26 -6.29
N LEU A 210 -11.43 16.53 -5.22
CA LEU A 210 -12.54 16.91 -4.33
C LEU A 210 -12.34 18.30 -3.74
N SER A 211 -11.11 18.70 -3.49
CA SER A 211 -10.74 20.05 -3.02
C SER A 211 -11.21 21.18 -3.94
N ARG A 212 -11.31 20.92 -5.24
CA ARG A 212 -11.80 21.88 -6.24
C ARG A 212 -13.27 21.73 -6.54
N SER A 213 -13.77 20.50 -6.63
CA SER A 213 -15.19 20.24 -6.95
C SER A 213 -16.13 20.50 -5.78
N HIS A 214 -15.68 20.25 -4.54
CA HIS A 214 -16.47 20.39 -3.32
C HIS A 214 -15.63 21.00 -2.17
N PRO A 215 -15.16 22.25 -2.28
CA PRO A 215 -14.19 22.85 -1.35
C PRO A 215 -14.70 22.90 0.10
N ILE A 216 -16.00 23.14 0.30
CA ILE A 216 -16.60 23.18 1.64
C ILE A 216 -16.56 21.80 2.33
N ILE A 217 -16.85 20.74 1.57
CA ILE A 217 -16.76 19.36 2.10
C ILE A 217 -15.31 18.99 2.37
N TRP A 218 -14.41 19.35 1.44
CA TRP A 218 -12.98 19.08 1.61
C TRP A 218 -12.42 19.72 2.87
N GLN A 219 -12.76 20.97 3.15
CA GLN A 219 -12.38 21.65 4.38
C GLN A 219 -12.86 20.90 5.64
N GLN A 220 -14.07 20.35 5.62
CA GLN A 220 -14.59 19.56 6.74
C GLN A 220 -13.85 18.22 6.90
N VAL A 221 -13.58 17.54 5.79
CA VAL A 221 -12.80 16.29 5.78
C VAL A 221 -11.40 16.51 6.36
N GLN A 222 -10.76 17.64 6.06
CA GLN A 222 -9.45 17.96 6.62
C GLN A 222 -9.50 18.40 8.09
N SER A 223 -10.62 18.93 8.57
CA SER A 223 -10.76 19.43 9.94
C SER A 223 -11.12 18.36 10.96
N SER A 224 -11.58 17.18 10.52
CA SER A 224 -12.00 16.10 11.42
C SER A 224 -11.81 14.72 10.77
N GLU A 225 -11.37 13.74 11.57
CA GLU A 225 -11.17 12.36 11.10
C GLU A 225 -12.45 11.68 10.63
N SER A 226 -13.61 12.10 11.13
CA SER A 226 -14.92 11.56 10.74
C SER A 226 -16.01 12.58 10.89
N GLY A 227 -17.06 12.47 10.09
CA GLY A 227 -18.20 13.37 10.21
C GLY A 227 -19.31 13.08 9.21
N GLN A 228 -20.39 13.87 9.35
CA GLN A 228 -21.51 13.91 8.43
C GLN A 228 -21.98 15.34 8.21
N ARG A 229 -22.34 15.68 6.97
CA ARG A 229 -22.89 16.99 6.62
C ARG A 229 -23.91 16.90 5.51
N PHE A 230 -25.05 17.56 5.71
CA PHE A 230 -26.00 17.84 4.65
C PHE A 230 -25.56 19.03 3.81
N THR A 231 -25.64 18.88 2.51
CA THR A 231 -25.40 19.91 1.51
C THR A 231 -26.54 19.92 0.47
N PRO A 232 -26.63 20.93 -0.41
CA PRO A 232 -27.57 20.88 -1.52
C PRO A 232 -27.41 19.67 -2.44
N SER A 233 -26.19 19.11 -2.54
CA SER A 233 -25.91 17.90 -3.33
C SER A 233 -26.18 16.59 -2.59
N GLY A 234 -26.60 16.63 -1.33
CA GLY A 234 -26.93 15.44 -0.54
C GLY A 234 -26.22 15.36 0.80
N LEU A 235 -26.32 14.20 1.44
CA LEU A 235 -25.62 13.90 2.69
C LEU A 235 -24.23 13.36 2.40
N TRP A 236 -23.23 13.98 2.97
CA TRP A 236 -21.84 13.53 2.96
C TRP A 236 -21.48 12.89 4.30
N THR A 237 -20.82 11.74 4.23
CA THR A 237 -20.29 11.04 5.40
C THR A 237 -18.84 10.66 5.10
N TRP A 238 -17.91 10.95 6.01
CA TRP A 238 -16.48 10.67 5.80
C TRP A 238 -15.83 10.07 7.02
N GLN A 239 -14.73 9.36 6.75
CA GLN A 239 -13.80 8.86 7.75
C GLN A 239 -12.40 8.75 7.16
N THR A 240 -11.40 9.23 7.88
CA THR A 240 -9.99 9.09 7.50
C THR A 240 -9.46 7.72 7.95
N LEU A 241 -8.70 7.07 7.08
CA LEU A 241 -7.98 5.83 7.38
C LEU A 241 -6.48 6.12 7.40
N SER A 242 -5.86 6.02 8.57
CA SER A 242 -4.40 5.98 8.68
C SER A 242 -3.92 4.54 8.47
N PRO A 243 -2.89 4.30 7.63
CA PRO A 243 -2.32 2.96 7.45
C PRO A 243 -1.87 2.32 8.76
N GLN A 244 -1.32 3.11 9.69
CA GLN A 244 -0.87 2.62 10.99
C GLN A 244 -2.03 2.18 11.91
N GLN A 245 -3.19 2.80 11.76
CA GLN A 245 -4.40 2.41 12.48
C GLN A 245 -5.09 1.18 11.86
N ALA A 246 -4.81 0.92 10.57
CA ALA A 246 -5.36 -0.24 9.87
C ALA A 246 -4.70 -1.56 10.29
N VAL A 247 -3.49 -1.50 10.86
CA VAL A 247 -2.68 -2.67 11.19
C VAL A 247 -2.29 -2.66 12.67
N ALA A 248 -2.48 -3.80 13.35
CA ALA A 248 -1.95 -3.99 14.69
C ALA A 248 -0.44 -4.26 14.60
N VAL A 249 0.38 -3.29 14.97
CA VAL A 249 1.83 -3.46 15.00
C VAL A 249 2.21 -4.39 16.17
N PRO A 250 2.87 -5.54 15.93
CA PRO A 250 3.34 -6.39 17.02
C PRO A 250 4.35 -5.63 17.87
N HIS A 251 4.18 -5.70 19.19
CA HIS A 251 5.03 -4.99 20.16
C HIS A 251 6.52 -5.37 20.14
N ARG A 252 6.91 -6.46 19.44
CA ARG A 252 8.30 -6.94 19.37
C ARG A 252 8.65 -7.55 18.01
N LEU A 253 8.71 -6.74 16.97
CA LEU A 253 9.33 -7.18 15.70
C LEU A 253 10.86 -7.13 15.78
N TYR A 254 11.40 -6.19 16.55
CA TYR A 254 12.84 -6.00 16.75
C TYR A 254 13.09 -5.82 18.24
N PRO A 255 14.22 -6.36 18.78
CA PRO A 255 14.58 -6.15 20.18
C PRO A 255 14.68 -4.65 20.44
N SER A 256 13.87 -4.14 21.38
CA SER A 256 14.06 -2.80 21.90
C SER A 256 15.43 -2.77 22.59
N ARG A 257 16.31 -1.89 22.14
CA ARG A 257 17.40 -1.44 23.00
C ARG A 257 16.75 -0.56 24.09
N ASP A 258 16.33 -1.17 25.17
CA ASP A 258 16.17 -0.44 26.41
C ASP A 258 17.61 -0.21 26.96
N PRO A 259 18.06 1.03 27.07
CA PRO A 259 19.39 1.33 27.64
C PRO A 259 19.34 1.35 29.18
N ALA A 260 18.47 0.52 29.81
CA ALA A 260 18.38 0.40 31.27
C ALA A 260 18.55 -1.07 31.66
N GLY A 261 19.77 -1.45 31.90
CA GLY A 261 20.25 -2.67 32.51
C GLY A 261 21.68 -2.45 32.96
#